data_3d5db174479f78dd2e6fa50483bd6941
#
_entry.id   3d5db174479f78dd2e6fa50483bd6941
#
_cell.length_a   1.000
_cell.length_b   1.000
_cell.length_c   1.000
_cell.angle_alpha   90.00
_cell.angle_beta   90.00
_cell.angle_gamma   90.00
#
_symmetry.space_group_name_H-M   'P 1'
#
loop_
_entity.id
_entity.type
_entity.pdbx_description
1 polymer ?
#
loop_
_entity_poly.entity_id
_entity_poly.type
_entity_poly.pdbx_seq_one_letter_code
_entity_poly.pdbx_strand_id
1 'polypeptide(L)'
;MNKSDLINALTEAGFNKADSKKALDTVLNGIADALKQNDKVALIGFGTLSINERPAREGINPSTKQKIQIPAKKVIKFKAGSELTDAIN
;
A
#
# COMPACT_ATOMS: atom_id res chain seq x y z
N MET A 1 -13.37 7.64 3.97
CA MET A 1 -12.37 8.53 3.34
C MET A 1 -11.90 7.94 2.02
N ASN A 2 -11.80 8.78 1.01
CA ASN A 2 -11.29 8.37 -0.29
C ASN A 2 -10.27 9.39 -0.79
N LYS A 3 -9.82 9.24 -2.03
CA LYS A 3 -8.82 10.12 -2.62
C LYS A 3 -9.30 11.58 -2.68
N SER A 4 -10.57 11.80 -2.97
CA SER A 4 -11.14 13.16 -3.00
C SER A 4 -11.09 13.84 -1.64
N ASP A 5 -11.32 13.09 -0.56
CA ASP A 5 -11.25 13.63 0.80
C ASP A 5 -9.82 14.03 1.16
N LEU A 6 -8.83 13.27 0.70
CA LEU A 6 -7.41 13.62 0.89
C LEU A 6 -7.04 14.88 0.10
N ILE A 7 -7.56 15.04 -1.11
CA ILE A 7 -7.35 16.24 -1.91
C ILE A 7 -7.95 17.47 -1.20
N ASN A 8 -9.13 17.32 -0.64
CA ASN A 8 -9.78 18.40 0.13
C ASN A 8 -8.95 18.77 1.36
N ALA A 9 -8.39 17.81 2.05
CA ALA A 9 -7.51 18.05 3.20
C ALA A 9 -6.27 18.87 2.81
N LEU A 10 -5.67 18.55 1.67
CA LEU A 10 -4.54 19.33 1.14
C LEU A 10 -4.95 20.74 0.79
N THR A 11 -6.12 20.91 0.19
CA THR A 11 -6.66 22.25 -0.15
C THR A 11 -6.87 23.08 1.12
N GLU A 12 -7.39 22.48 2.17
CA GLU A 12 -7.56 23.13 3.46
C GLU A 12 -6.23 23.52 4.11
N ALA A 13 -5.18 22.76 3.83
CA ALA A 13 -3.84 23.05 4.35
C ALA A 13 -3.13 24.20 3.62
N GLY A 14 -3.72 24.75 2.55
CA GLY A 14 -3.20 25.91 1.84
C GLY A 14 -2.78 25.67 0.41
N PHE A 15 -2.94 24.44 -0.10
CA PHE A 15 -2.67 24.16 -1.50
C PHE A 15 -3.89 24.45 -2.36
N ASN A 16 -3.67 24.90 -3.60
CA ASN A 16 -4.79 25.00 -4.53
C ASN A 16 -5.21 23.61 -5.01
N LYS A 17 -6.39 23.51 -5.63
CA LYS A 17 -6.95 22.20 -6.02
C LYS A 17 -6.08 21.45 -7.01
N ALA A 18 -5.50 22.13 -7.99
CA ALA A 18 -4.63 21.50 -8.99
C ALA A 18 -3.35 20.96 -8.34
N ASP A 19 -2.72 21.75 -7.48
CA ASP A 19 -1.51 21.34 -6.76
C ASP A 19 -1.80 20.23 -5.75
N SER A 20 -2.95 20.26 -5.09
CA SER A 20 -3.37 19.21 -4.16
C SER A 20 -3.46 17.86 -4.84
N LYS A 21 -4.10 17.81 -6.00
CA LYS A 21 -4.20 16.58 -6.79
C LYS A 21 -2.83 16.10 -7.26
N LYS A 22 -2.02 17.01 -7.76
CA LYS A 22 -0.67 16.69 -8.24
C LYS A 22 0.22 16.15 -7.12
N ALA A 23 0.18 16.80 -5.96
CA ALA A 23 0.97 16.37 -4.81
C ALA A 23 0.57 14.97 -4.35
N LEU A 24 -0.71 14.71 -4.22
CA LEU A 24 -1.21 13.40 -3.80
C LEU A 24 -0.84 12.33 -4.82
N ASP A 25 -1.06 12.57 -6.11
CA ASP A 25 -0.74 11.62 -7.17
C ASP A 25 0.78 11.32 -7.21
N THR A 26 1.60 12.34 -7.02
CA THR A 26 3.07 12.18 -6.99
C THR A 26 3.50 11.28 -5.83
N VAL A 27 2.92 11.48 -4.64
CA VAL A 27 3.22 10.64 -3.47
C VAL A 27 2.80 9.20 -3.72
N LEU A 28 1.58 8.99 -4.19
CA LEU A 28 1.05 7.63 -4.43
C LEU A 28 1.84 6.91 -5.52
N ASN A 29 2.18 7.60 -6.61
CA ASN A 29 2.97 7.01 -7.69
C ASN A 29 4.39 6.69 -7.23
N GLY A 30 5.00 7.54 -6.41
CA GLY A 30 6.31 7.28 -5.84
C GLY A 30 6.33 6.02 -4.97
N ILE A 31 5.31 5.84 -4.15
CA ILE A 31 5.15 4.63 -3.33
C ILE A 31 4.98 3.40 -4.22
N ALA A 32 4.13 3.49 -5.24
CA ALA A 32 3.89 2.38 -6.16
C ALA A 32 5.16 2.00 -6.92
N ASP A 33 5.92 2.97 -7.39
CA ASP A 33 7.17 2.71 -8.12
C ASP A 33 8.23 2.07 -7.23
N ALA A 34 8.35 2.51 -5.98
CA ALA A 34 9.26 1.89 -5.03
C ALA A 34 8.91 0.43 -4.79
N LEU A 35 7.63 0.14 -4.60
CA LEU A 35 7.16 -1.24 -4.37
C LEU A 35 7.36 -2.12 -5.60
N LYS A 36 7.22 -1.57 -6.82
CA LYS A 36 7.51 -2.32 -8.05
C LYS A 36 8.96 -2.77 -8.13
N GLN A 37 9.87 -2.02 -7.54
CA GLN A 37 11.30 -2.33 -7.49
C GLN A 37 11.67 -3.17 -6.27
N ASN A 38 10.70 -3.73 -5.56
CA ASN A 38 10.87 -4.47 -4.30
C ASN A 38 11.54 -3.62 -3.21
N ASP A 39 11.39 -2.31 -3.30
CA ASP A 39 11.93 -1.41 -2.31
C ASP A 39 10.92 -1.22 -1.17
N LYS A 40 11.45 -1.00 0.03
CA LYS A 40 10.66 -0.79 1.21
C LYS A 40 10.37 0.70 1.40
N VAL A 41 9.13 1.03 1.70
CA VAL A 41 8.73 2.42 1.93
C VAL A 41 8.51 2.63 3.42
N ALA A 42 9.46 3.27 4.08
CA ALA A 42 9.36 3.59 5.50
C ALA A 42 8.96 5.05 5.67
N LEU A 43 7.77 5.27 6.23
CA LEU A 43 7.23 6.59 6.52
C LEU A 43 7.23 6.82 8.02
N ILE A 44 8.19 7.58 8.50
CA ILE A 44 8.36 7.86 9.93
C ILE A 44 7.09 8.52 10.47
N GLY A 45 6.57 8.00 11.58
CA GLY A 45 5.34 8.50 12.19
C GLY A 45 4.06 7.95 11.59
N PHE A 46 4.14 7.20 10.50
CA PHE A 46 2.97 6.61 9.84
C PHE A 46 3.03 5.10 9.81
N GLY A 47 3.99 4.54 9.11
CA GLY A 47 4.12 3.10 8.95
C GLY A 47 5.08 2.72 7.86
N THR A 48 5.16 1.43 7.59
CA THR A 48 6.07 0.89 6.59
C THR A 48 5.31 -0.02 5.63
N LEU A 49 5.51 0.23 4.34
CA LEU A 49 4.99 -0.63 3.27
C LEU A 49 6.15 -1.47 2.74
N SER A 50 5.91 -2.75 2.57
CA SER A 50 6.92 -3.68 2.05
C SER A 50 6.26 -4.73 1.16
N ILE A 51 7.09 -5.39 0.37
CA ILE A 51 6.65 -6.50 -0.46
C ILE A 51 6.93 -7.79 0.29
N ASN A 52 5.90 -8.62 0.40
CA ASN A 52 6.02 -9.97 0.90
C ASN A 52 5.81 -10.93 -0.26
N GLU A 53 6.79 -11.78 -0.52
CA GLU A 53 6.72 -12.73 -1.62
C GLU A 53 6.26 -14.07 -1.07
N ARG A 54 5.14 -14.56 -1.61
CA ARG A 54 4.64 -15.89 -1.30
C ARG A 54 5.19 -16.85 -2.34
N PRO A 55 5.95 -17.91 -1.92
CA PRO A 55 6.48 -18.85 -2.86
C PRO A 55 5.38 -19.68 -3.54
N ALA A 56 5.69 -20.20 -4.71
CA ALA A 56 4.80 -21.14 -5.38
C ALA A 56 4.57 -22.36 -4.49
N ARG A 57 3.36 -22.85 -4.46
CA ARG A 57 3.00 -24.03 -3.66
C ARG A 57 1.96 -24.86 -4.39
N GLU A 58 1.84 -26.13 -3.98
CA GLU A 58 0.78 -27.00 -4.44
C GLU A 58 -0.44 -26.84 -3.55
N GLY A 59 -1.60 -26.75 -4.17
CA GLY A 59 -2.88 -26.77 -3.47
C GLY A 59 -3.77 -27.88 -4.00
N ILE A 60 -4.89 -28.09 -3.33
CA ILE A 60 -5.89 -29.08 -3.76
C ILE A 60 -7.18 -28.32 -4.04
N ASN A 61 -7.74 -28.54 -5.24
CA ASN A 61 -9.03 -27.98 -5.60
C ASN A 61 -10.12 -28.71 -4.79
N PRO A 62 -10.86 -28.04 -3.91
CA PRO A 62 -11.85 -28.69 -3.07
C PRO A 62 -13.04 -29.30 -3.85
N SER A 63 -13.31 -28.80 -5.05
CA SER A 63 -14.42 -29.29 -5.90
C SER A 63 -14.05 -30.57 -6.66
N THR A 64 -12.83 -30.62 -7.19
CA THR A 64 -12.37 -31.74 -8.03
C THR A 64 -11.36 -32.65 -7.34
N LYS A 65 -10.80 -32.20 -6.20
CA LYS A 65 -9.74 -32.87 -5.46
C LYS A 65 -8.46 -33.07 -6.27
N GLN A 66 -8.32 -32.30 -7.35
CA GLN A 66 -7.12 -32.31 -8.17
C GLN A 66 -6.07 -31.39 -7.59
N LYS A 67 -4.81 -31.78 -7.73
CA LYS A 67 -3.69 -30.91 -7.36
C LYS A 67 -3.61 -29.75 -8.33
N ILE A 68 -3.53 -28.54 -7.80
CA ILE A 68 -3.31 -27.33 -8.56
C ILE A 68 -2.03 -26.67 -8.10
N GLN A 69 -1.35 -26.01 -9.03
CA GLN A 69 -0.19 -25.21 -8.70
C GLN A 69 -0.61 -23.77 -8.46
N ILE A 70 -0.28 -23.25 -7.28
CA ILE A 70 -0.47 -21.86 -6.94
C ILE A 70 0.83 -21.14 -7.24
N PRO A 71 0.87 -20.22 -8.21
CA PRO A 71 2.10 -19.54 -8.59
C PRO A 71 2.59 -18.63 -7.47
N ALA A 72 3.88 -18.34 -7.49
CA ALA A 72 4.47 -17.35 -6.60
C ALA A 72 3.78 -16.00 -6.81
N LYS A 73 3.49 -15.29 -5.73
CA LYS A 73 2.79 -14.01 -5.78
C LYS A 73 3.42 -13.02 -4.82
N LYS A 74 3.58 -11.79 -5.27
CA LYS A 74 4.01 -10.69 -4.43
C LYS A 74 2.78 -10.00 -3.85
N VAL A 75 2.79 -9.74 -2.56
CA VAL A 75 1.73 -9.02 -1.87
C VAL A 75 2.32 -7.84 -1.12
N ILE A 76 1.54 -6.77 -1.01
CA ILE A 76 1.93 -5.58 -0.26
C ILE A 76 1.54 -5.78 1.21
N LYS A 77 2.51 -5.56 2.11
CA LYS A 77 2.28 -5.63 3.54
C LYS A 77 2.48 -4.25 4.15
N PHE A 78 1.51 -3.80 4.94
CA PHE A 78 1.59 -2.56 5.67
C PHE A 78 1.73 -2.85 7.16
N LYS A 79 2.74 -2.24 7.79
CA LYS A 79 2.92 -2.27 9.24
C LYS A 79 2.77 -0.86 9.77
N ALA A 80 1.75 -0.63 10.58
CA ALA A 80 1.53 0.68 11.20
C ALA A 80 2.67 1.03 12.13
N GLY A 81 3.10 2.28 12.11
CA GLY A 81 4.06 2.79 13.06
C GLY A 81 3.45 2.97 14.44
N SER A 82 4.29 3.01 15.46
CA SER A 82 3.82 3.17 16.84
C SER A 82 3.06 4.49 17.02
N GLU A 83 3.49 5.56 16.41
CA GLU A 83 2.82 6.85 16.50
C GLU A 83 1.41 6.82 15.91
N LEU A 84 1.23 6.12 14.78
CA LEU A 84 -0.08 5.97 14.17
C LEU A 84 -0.99 5.08 15.04
N THR A 85 -0.46 4.01 15.58
CA THR A 85 -1.20 3.11 16.47
C THR A 85 -1.61 3.84 17.74
N ASP A 86 -0.73 4.64 18.32
CA ASP A 86 -1.01 5.41 19.52
C ASP A 86 -2.08 6.49 19.27
N ALA A 87 -2.13 7.05 18.06
CA ALA A 87 -3.11 8.07 17.70
C ALA A 87 -4.56 7.56 17.73
N ILE A 88 -4.78 6.26 17.55
CA ILE A 88 -6.11 5.65 17.53
C ILE A 88 -6.47 4.91 18.82
N ASN A 89 -5.54 4.84 19.77
CA ASN A 89 -5.78 4.15 21.05
C ASN A 89 -5.83 5.08 22.26
#